data_c072357187fc3ddb297e9fc9bdf7693f
#
_entry.id   c072357187fc3ddb297e9fc9bdf7693f
#
_cell.length_a   1.000
_cell.length_b   1.000
_cell.length_c   1.000
_cell.angle_alpha   90.00
_cell.angle_beta   90.00
_cell.angle_gamma   90.00
#
_symmetry.space_group_name_H-M   'P 1'
#
loop_
_entity.id
_entity.type
_entity.pdbx_description
1 polymer ?
#
loop_
_entity_poly.entity_id
_entity_poly.type
_entity_poly.pdbx_seq_one_letter_code
_entity_poly.pdbx_strand_id
1 'polypeptide(L)'
;MPPERLCFAADAIFLNAMNNTTGIEALSVTALNEYIKTLLDTDDVLAAIAVRGEISNFKNHYQTGHFYFTLKDDGGCIAAVMFRSYASRLDFVPENGMKAVLFGHVSSYVKSGQYQIYVTDMIPDGAGALYLRFEQLKARLEAEGLFDASKKKPIPKYPERIGIVTSPTGAAIQDILNILGRRFPYAGVT
;
A
#
# COMPACT_ATOMS: atom_id res chain seq x y z
N MET A 1 -3.51 -18.31 30.46
CA MET A 1 -2.63 -17.40 31.21
C MET A 1 -2.95 -15.99 30.75
N PRO A 2 -3.44 -15.10 31.60
CA PRO A 2 -3.76 -13.71 31.21
C PRO A 2 -2.48 -12.86 31.18
N PRO A 3 -2.42 -11.81 30.35
CA PRO A 3 -1.25 -10.93 30.25
C PRO A 3 -1.29 -9.88 31.38
N GLU A 4 -0.62 -10.16 32.45
CA GLU A 4 -0.46 -9.22 33.60
C GLU A 4 0.85 -8.43 33.52
N ARG A 5 1.18 -7.70 32.47
CA ARG A 5 2.41 -6.89 32.47
C ARG A 5 2.42 -5.58 31.69
N LEU A 6 1.32 -4.91 31.45
CA LEU A 6 1.38 -3.64 30.71
C LEU A 6 0.59 -2.47 31.33
N CYS A 7 0.25 -2.56 32.60
CA CYS A 7 -0.55 -1.53 33.29
C CYS A 7 0.27 -0.52 34.14
N PHE A 8 1.57 -0.71 34.32
CA PHE A 8 2.30 0.01 35.41
C PHE A 8 2.70 1.45 35.07
N ALA A 9 2.83 1.86 33.81
CA ALA A 9 3.22 3.24 33.52
C ALA A 9 2.00 4.16 33.36
N ALA A 10 0.91 3.66 32.77
CA ALA A 10 -0.34 4.41 32.63
C ALA A 10 -1.07 4.54 33.97
N ASP A 11 -1.06 3.48 34.78
CA ASP A 11 -1.64 3.47 36.12
C ASP A 11 -0.92 4.42 37.09
N ALA A 12 0.40 4.61 36.96
CA ALA A 12 1.15 5.50 37.85
C ALA A 12 0.76 6.98 37.68
N ILE A 13 0.44 7.40 36.45
CA ILE A 13 -0.02 8.77 36.15
C ILE A 13 -1.47 8.94 36.65
N PHE A 14 -2.31 7.91 36.46
CA PHE A 14 -3.71 7.93 36.88
C PHE A 14 -3.92 7.76 38.39
N LEU A 15 -3.14 6.88 39.03
CA LEU A 15 -3.18 6.66 40.49
C LEU A 15 -2.67 7.86 41.29
N ASN A 16 -1.73 8.63 40.76
CA ASN A 16 -1.28 9.88 41.40
C ASN A 16 -2.35 10.97 41.34
N ALA A 17 -3.24 10.95 40.35
CA ALA A 17 -4.40 11.86 40.26
C ALA A 17 -5.57 11.46 41.16
N MET A 18 -5.71 10.19 41.54
CA MET A 18 -6.81 9.69 42.38
C MET A 18 -6.53 9.73 43.89
N ASN A 19 -5.29 9.91 44.33
CA ASN A 19 -4.93 9.93 45.77
C ASN A 19 -5.05 11.30 46.44
N ASN A 20 -5.46 12.35 45.70
CA ASN A 20 -5.70 13.65 46.30
C ASN A 20 -7.21 13.92 46.44
N THR A 21 -7.74 13.74 47.61
CA THR A 21 -9.18 13.81 47.98
C THR A 21 -9.79 15.23 47.86
N THR A 22 -9.13 16.24 47.29
CA THR A 22 -9.60 17.61 47.18
C THR A 22 -9.20 18.39 45.91
N GLY A 23 -8.87 17.73 44.80
CA GLY A 23 -8.63 18.48 43.57
C GLY A 23 -8.45 17.57 42.39
N ILE A 24 -9.37 17.65 41.44
CA ILE A 24 -9.12 17.06 40.07
C ILE A 24 -7.95 17.86 39.50
N GLU A 25 -6.76 17.25 39.43
CA GLU A 25 -5.61 17.87 38.77
C GLU A 25 -5.88 17.88 37.27
N ALA A 26 -6.03 19.09 36.69
CA ALA A 26 -6.33 19.23 35.28
C ALA A 26 -5.14 18.82 34.44
N LEU A 27 -5.32 17.82 33.54
CA LEU A 27 -4.31 17.44 32.56
C LEU A 27 -4.16 18.53 31.48
N SER A 28 -2.94 18.74 31.01
CA SER A 28 -2.74 19.54 29.81
C SER A 28 -3.25 18.79 28.58
N VAL A 29 -3.61 19.50 27.50
CA VAL A 29 -4.04 18.89 26.23
C VAL A 29 -2.96 17.95 25.67
N THR A 30 -1.70 18.33 25.82
CA THR A 30 -0.57 17.50 25.39
C THR A 30 -0.51 16.19 26.17
N ALA A 31 -0.61 16.26 27.51
CA ALA A 31 -0.59 15.07 28.36
C ALA A 31 -1.75 14.11 28.04
N LEU A 32 -2.95 14.66 27.79
CA LEU A 32 -4.10 13.87 27.36
C LEU A 32 -3.85 13.18 25.99
N ASN A 33 -3.33 13.92 25.02
CA ASN A 33 -3.04 13.37 23.69
C ASN A 33 -1.92 12.30 23.72
N GLU A 34 -0.91 12.50 24.58
CA GLU A 34 0.15 11.49 24.79
C GLU A 34 -0.39 10.23 25.46
N TYR A 35 -1.29 10.39 26.43
CA TYR A 35 -1.97 9.27 27.06
C TYR A 35 -2.79 8.46 26.03
N ILE A 36 -3.63 9.14 25.22
CA ILE A 36 -4.41 8.49 24.16
C ILE A 36 -3.49 7.80 23.15
N LYS A 37 -2.38 8.46 22.78
CA LYS A 37 -1.38 7.84 21.89
C LYS A 37 -0.83 6.55 22.49
N THR A 38 -0.47 6.56 23.76
CA THR A 38 0.07 5.39 24.45
C THR A 38 -0.95 4.24 24.46
N LEU A 39 -2.23 4.51 24.73
CA LEU A 39 -3.28 3.51 24.67
C LEU A 39 -3.42 2.88 23.28
N LEU A 40 -3.40 3.70 22.22
CA LEU A 40 -3.48 3.19 20.84
C LEU A 40 -2.24 2.38 20.45
N ASP A 41 -1.05 2.85 20.84
CA ASP A 41 0.23 2.20 20.49
C ASP A 41 0.46 0.88 21.25
N THR A 42 -0.19 0.67 22.40
CA THR A 42 -0.07 -0.54 23.21
C THR A 42 -1.15 -1.58 22.95
N ASP A 43 -2.14 -1.25 22.13
CA ASP A 43 -3.20 -2.19 21.75
C ASP A 43 -2.71 -3.14 20.64
N ASP A 44 -2.72 -4.44 20.93
CA ASP A 44 -2.24 -5.48 20.03
C ASP A 44 -3.02 -5.56 18.70
N VAL A 45 -4.30 -5.20 18.72
CA VAL A 45 -5.14 -5.20 17.51
C VAL A 45 -4.80 -4.00 16.62
N LEU A 46 -4.60 -2.83 17.23
CA LEU A 46 -4.29 -1.60 16.51
C LEU A 46 -2.83 -1.52 16.05
N ALA A 47 -1.95 -2.31 16.64
CA ALA A 47 -0.53 -2.39 16.26
C ALA A 47 -0.31 -3.02 14.87
N ALA A 48 -1.24 -3.88 14.42
CA ALA A 48 -1.14 -4.52 13.11
C ALA A 48 -2.53 -4.77 12.53
N ILE A 49 -3.02 -3.83 11.73
CA ILE A 49 -4.37 -3.88 11.15
C ILE A 49 -4.33 -3.96 9.62
N ALA A 50 -5.41 -4.54 9.08
CA ALA A 50 -5.76 -4.45 7.67
C ALA A 50 -7.15 -3.79 7.56
N VAL A 51 -7.22 -2.63 6.89
CA VAL A 51 -8.47 -1.86 6.74
C VAL A 51 -8.80 -1.69 5.27
N ARG A 52 -10.04 -2.03 4.91
CA ARG A 52 -10.58 -1.88 3.55
C ARG A 52 -11.41 -0.61 3.45
N GLY A 53 -11.27 0.11 2.33
CA GLY A 53 -12.08 1.28 2.06
C GLY A 53 -11.77 1.90 0.70
N GLU A 54 -12.38 3.05 0.45
CA GLU A 54 -12.14 3.89 -0.73
C GLU A 54 -11.21 5.05 -0.36
N ILE A 55 -10.19 5.26 -1.19
CA ILE A 55 -9.26 6.39 -1.06
C ILE A 55 -9.95 7.67 -1.46
N SER A 56 -9.84 8.70 -0.64
CA SER A 56 -10.31 10.06 -0.93
C SER A 56 -9.31 11.10 -0.41
N ASN A 57 -9.39 12.32 -0.95
CA ASN A 57 -8.49 13.43 -0.57
C ASN A 57 -7.01 13.09 -0.71
N PHE A 58 -6.65 12.25 -1.69
CA PHE A 58 -5.27 11.83 -1.90
C PHE A 58 -4.38 13.01 -2.27
N LYS A 59 -3.26 13.13 -1.57
CA LYS A 59 -2.21 14.15 -1.80
C LYS A 59 -0.84 13.50 -1.73
N ASN A 60 -0.09 13.61 -2.80
CA ASN A 60 1.33 13.33 -2.79
C ASN A 60 2.08 14.62 -2.42
N HIS A 61 2.75 14.64 -1.29
CA HIS A 61 3.53 15.80 -0.85
C HIS A 61 4.92 15.76 -1.49
N TYR A 62 5.09 16.50 -2.60
CA TYR A 62 6.29 16.47 -3.45
C TYR A 62 7.61 16.67 -2.71
N GLN A 63 7.65 17.54 -1.69
CA GLN A 63 8.88 17.81 -0.94
C GLN A 63 9.33 16.63 -0.07
N THR A 64 8.39 15.92 0.55
CA THR A 64 8.70 14.82 1.48
C THR A 64 8.49 13.44 0.84
N GLY A 65 7.69 13.35 -0.22
CA GLY A 65 7.30 12.09 -0.85
C GLY A 65 6.33 11.25 -0.01
N HIS A 66 5.71 11.86 1.00
CA HIS A 66 4.68 11.19 1.81
C HIS A 66 3.33 11.29 1.13
N PHE A 67 2.53 10.23 1.26
CA PHE A 67 1.13 10.23 0.84
C PHE A 67 0.23 10.52 2.04
N TYR A 68 -0.67 11.48 1.86
CA TYR A 68 -1.72 11.82 2.81
C TYR A 68 -3.05 11.62 2.13
N PHE A 69 -3.95 10.90 2.76
CA PHE A 69 -5.29 10.64 2.21
C PHE A 69 -6.26 10.26 3.31
N THR A 70 -7.51 10.09 2.94
CA THR A 70 -8.58 9.60 3.81
C THR A 70 -9.03 8.25 3.26
N LEU A 71 -9.11 7.23 4.10
CA LEU A 71 -9.81 6.00 3.79
C LEU A 71 -11.23 6.12 4.30
N LYS A 72 -12.22 5.81 3.47
CA LYS A 72 -13.64 5.92 3.82
C LYS A 72 -14.40 4.67 3.37
N ASP A 73 -15.53 4.42 4.02
CA ASP A 73 -16.59 3.51 3.62
C ASP A 73 -17.96 4.18 3.74
N ASP A 74 -19.03 3.41 3.69
CA ASP A 74 -20.40 3.94 3.79
C ASP A 74 -20.73 4.52 5.18
N GLY A 75 -19.99 4.11 6.23
CA GLY A 75 -20.28 4.46 7.63
C GLY A 75 -19.27 5.38 8.28
N GLY A 76 -18.06 5.54 7.70
CA GLY A 76 -17.02 6.30 8.37
C GLY A 76 -15.82 6.65 7.50
N CYS A 77 -14.93 7.42 8.11
CA CYS A 77 -13.65 7.75 7.46
C CYS A 77 -12.53 7.88 8.50
N ILE A 78 -11.32 7.61 8.06
CA ILE A 78 -10.11 7.76 8.88
C ILE A 78 -8.99 8.38 8.05
N ALA A 79 -8.22 9.28 8.66
CA ALA A 79 -7.01 9.81 8.04
C ALA A 79 -5.95 8.73 7.91
N ALA A 80 -5.19 8.77 6.83
CA ALA A 80 -4.10 7.85 6.57
C ALA A 80 -2.86 8.58 6.07
N VAL A 81 -1.70 8.14 6.54
CA VAL A 81 -0.40 8.62 6.11
C VAL A 81 0.49 7.45 5.72
N MET A 82 1.13 7.53 4.56
CA MET A 82 2.13 6.59 4.12
C MET A 82 3.44 7.32 3.89
N PHE A 83 4.47 6.97 4.66
CA PHE A 83 5.77 7.60 4.54
C PHE A 83 6.48 7.19 3.25
N ARG A 84 7.37 8.06 2.76
CA ARG A 84 8.13 7.87 1.52
C ARG A 84 8.78 6.49 1.41
N SER A 85 9.34 5.98 2.51
CA SER A 85 10.00 4.68 2.54
C SER A 85 9.10 3.50 2.15
N TYR A 86 7.80 3.64 2.41
CA TYR A 86 6.77 2.68 2.00
C TYR A 86 6.15 3.08 0.66
N ALA A 87 5.81 4.35 0.47
CA ALA A 87 5.21 4.86 -0.75
C ALA A 87 6.05 4.57 -2.01
N SER A 88 7.38 4.62 -1.90
CA SER A 88 8.29 4.33 -3.01
C SER A 88 8.37 2.85 -3.40
N ARG A 89 7.81 1.94 -2.60
CA ARG A 89 7.75 0.50 -2.88
C ARG A 89 6.50 0.08 -3.63
N LEU A 90 5.50 0.98 -3.69
CA LEU A 90 4.27 0.67 -4.43
C LEU A 90 4.56 0.60 -5.93
N ASP A 91 4.02 -0.41 -6.57
CA ASP A 91 4.08 -0.63 -8.02
C ASP A 91 2.96 0.09 -8.79
N PHE A 92 2.15 0.89 -8.09
CA PHE A 92 1.06 1.70 -8.64
C PHE A 92 0.97 3.04 -7.90
N VAL A 93 0.27 4.00 -8.51
CA VAL A 93 -0.03 5.29 -7.89
C VAL A 93 -1.46 5.27 -7.35
N PRO A 94 -1.66 5.51 -6.03
CA PRO A 94 -3.00 5.62 -5.48
C PRO A 94 -3.75 6.83 -6.04
N GLU A 95 -5.06 6.67 -6.27
CA GLU A 95 -5.92 7.72 -6.81
C GLU A 95 -7.22 7.82 -6.02
N ASN A 96 -7.88 8.99 -6.06
CA ASN A 96 -9.19 9.17 -5.45
C ASN A 96 -10.23 8.26 -6.09
N GLY A 97 -11.09 7.63 -5.28
CA GLY A 97 -12.09 6.66 -5.72
C GLY A 97 -11.56 5.22 -5.83
N MET A 98 -10.26 5.00 -5.67
CA MET A 98 -9.70 3.66 -5.67
C MET A 98 -10.09 2.92 -4.39
N LYS A 99 -10.61 1.69 -4.52
CA LYS A 99 -10.78 0.79 -3.39
C LYS A 99 -9.46 0.10 -3.09
N ALA A 100 -9.08 0.07 -1.82
CA ALA A 100 -7.83 -0.50 -1.37
C ALA A 100 -7.96 -1.18 0.00
N VAL A 101 -7.05 -2.11 0.26
CA VAL A 101 -6.79 -2.64 1.60
C VAL A 101 -5.46 -2.05 2.05
N LEU A 102 -5.49 -1.35 3.17
CA LEU A 102 -4.33 -0.74 3.82
C LEU A 102 -3.83 -1.66 4.93
N PHE A 103 -2.54 -1.84 5.02
CA PHE A 103 -1.86 -2.52 6.13
C PHE A 103 -1.06 -1.49 6.91
N GLY A 104 -1.09 -1.57 8.23
CA GLY A 104 -0.38 -0.62 9.07
C GLY A 104 -0.80 -0.70 10.54
N HIS A 105 -0.62 0.38 11.25
CA HIS A 105 -1.03 0.52 12.64
C HIS A 105 -1.80 1.84 12.84
N VAL A 106 -2.64 1.89 13.87
CA VAL A 106 -3.33 3.12 14.26
C VAL A 106 -2.57 3.78 15.39
N SER A 107 -2.34 5.07 15.28
CA SER A 107 -1.77 5.89 16.34
C SER A 107 -2.34 7.31 16.30
N SER A 108 -2.12 8.08 17.36
CA SER A 108 -2.52 9.49 17.43
C SER A 108 -1.37 10.42 17.06
N TYR A 109 -1.68 11.45 16.29
CA TYR A 109 -0.77 12.56 16.08
C TYR A 109 -0.96 13.60 17.19
N VAL A 110 -0.08 13.58 18.19
CA VAL A 110 -0.21 14.32 19.45
C VAL A 110 -0.49 15.82 19.24
N LYS A 111 0.15 16.45 18.22
CA LYS A 111 -0.01 17.89 17.98
C LYS A 111 -1.41 18.31 17.57
N SER A 112 -2.16 17.46 16.88
CA SER A 112 -3.54 17.74 16.44
C SER A 112 -4.59 16.95 17.23
N GLY A 113 -4.19 15.95 18.03
CA GLY A 113 -5.10 15.04 18.73
C GLY A 113 -5.90 14.12 17.81
N GLN A 114 -5.49 13.98 16.55
CA GLN A 114 -6.17 13.13 15.57
C GLN A 114 -5.55 11.74 15.54
N TYR A 115 -6.38 10.70 15.59
CA TYR A 115 -5.93 9.34 15.29
C TYR A 115 -5.93 9.12 13.78
N GLN A 116 -4.97 8.33 13.30
CA GLN A 116 -4.78 8.05 11.89
C GLN A 116 -4.12 6.68 11.68
N ILE A 117 -4.25 6.14 10.47
CA ILE A 117 -3.53 4.93 10.06
C ILE A 117 -2.15 5.33 9.54
N TYR A 118 -1.12 4.76 10.11
CA TYR A 118 0.24 4.78 9.57
C TYR A 118 0.42 3.58 8.65
N VAL A 119 0.34 3.82 7.36
CA VAL A 119 0.29 2.78 6.33
C VAL A 119 1.70 2.28 6.01
N THR A 120 1.91 0.98 6.10
CA THR A 120 3.17 0.32 5.74
C THR A 120 3.10 -0.37 4.38
N ASP A 121 1.89 -0.79 3.97
CA ASP A 121 1.64 -1.41 2.67
C ASP A 121 0.20 -1.15 2.22
N MET A 122 -0.04 -1.24 0.92
CA MET A 122 -1.34 -1.02 0.30
C MET A 122 -1.50 -1.93 -0.90
N ILE A 123 -2.65 -2.57 -1.00
CA ILE A 123 -3.05 -3.33 -2.19
C ILE A 123 -4.38 -2.79 -2.74
N PRO A 124 -4.50 -2.59 -4.06
CA PRO A 124 -5.77 -2.26 -4.66
C PRO A 124 -6.78 -3.40 -4.47
N ASP A 125 -8.02 -3.06 -4.13
CA ASP A 125 -9.10 -4.02 -3.88
C ASP A 125 -10.08 -4.08 -5.05
N GLY A 126 -10.45 -5.30 -5.45
CA GLY A 126 -11.46 -5.56 -6.47
C GLY A 126 -10.94 -5.85 -7.88
N ALA A 127 -11.85 -6.26 -8.77
CA ALA A 127 -11.54 -6.66 -10.16
C ALA A 127 -10.98 -5.50 -11.02
N GLY A 128 -11.26 -4.24 -10.65
CA GLY A 128 -10.74 -3.05 -11.34
C GLY A 128 -9.27 -2.74 -11.01
N ALA A 129 -8.72 -3.29 -9.93
CA ALA A 129 -7.36 -3.02 -9.49
C ALA A 129 -6.30 -3.49 -10.51
N LEU A 130 -6.50 -4.68 -11.08
CA LEU A 130 -5.62 -5.23 -12.10
C LEU A 130 -5.70 -4.41 -13.40
N TYR A 131 -6.90 -3.99 -13.77
CA TYR A 131 -7.11 -3.13 -14.94
C TYR A 131 -6.45 -1.76 -14.76
N LEU A 132 -6.59 -1.14 -13.60
CA LEU A 132 -5.95 0.14 -13.31
C LEU A 132 -4.42 0.05 -13.36
N ARG A 133 -3.82 -0.99 -12.77
CA ARG A 133 -2.38 -1.25 -12.87
C ARG A 133 -1.93 -1.43 -14.31
N PHE A 134 -2.73 -2.14 -15.11
CA PHE A 134 -2.46 -2.32 -16.54
C PHE A 134 -2.48 -0.97 -17.29
N GLU A 135 -3.50 -0.12 -17.08
CA GLU A 135 -3.58 1.19 -17.75
C GLU A 135 -2.45 2.13 -17.29
N GLN A 136 -2.10 2.14 -16.01
CA GLN A 136 -0.97 2.94 -15.51
C GLN A 136 0.37 2.47 -16.09
N LEU A 137 0.59 1.15 -16.16
CA LEU A 137 1.79 0.59 -16.78
C LEU A 137 1.85 0.92 -18.27
N LYS A 138 0.73 0.76 -18.99
CA LYS A 138 0.62 1.09 -20.41
C LYS A 138 0.95 2.56 -20.66
N ALA A 139 0.35 3.49 -19.91
CA ALA A 139 0.63 4.92 -20.02
C ALA A 139 2.10 5.26 -19.75
N ARG A 140 2.73 4.62 -18.76
CA ARG A 140 4.16 4.78 -18.47
C ARG A 140 5.03 4.32 -19.63
N LEU A 141 4.78 3.12 -20.17
CA LEU A 141 5.52 2.56 -21.30
C LEU A 141 5.33 3.38 -22.60
N GLU A 142 4.14 3.98 -22.77
CA GLU A 142 3.85 4.91 -23.85
C GLU A 142 4.66 6.20 -23.72
N ALA A 143 4.71 6.79 -22.50
CA ALA A 143 5.52 7.96 -22.22
C ALA A 143 7.04 7.71 -22.40
N GLU A 144 7.51 6.50 -22.13
CA GLU A 144 8.89 6.05 -22.40
C GLU A 144 9.12 5.82 -23.92
N GLY A 145 8.06 5.94 -24.75
CA GLY A 145 8.10 5.78 -26.19
C GLY A 145 8.33 4.34 -26.67
N LEU A 146 8.02 3.33 -25.83
CA LEU A 146 8.20 1.93 -26.21
C LEU A 146 7.20 1.46 -27.28
N PHE A 147 6.06 2.15 -27.39
CA PHE A 147 5.05 1.86 -28.42
C PHE A 147 5.22 2.66 -29.69
N ASP A 148 6.23 3.51 -29.79
CA ASP A 148 6.48 4.33 -30.95
C ASP A 148 6.67 3.46 -32.22
N ALA A 149 5.94 3.80 -33.29
CA ALA A 149 6.02 3.10 -34.55
C ALA A 149 7.43 3.14 -35.17
N SER A 150 8.21 4.19 -34.89
CA SER A 150 9.59 4.32 -35.37
C SER A 150 10.54 3.26 -34.80
N LYS A 151 10.22 2.73 -33.61
CA LYS A 151 11.00 1.66 -32.95
C LYS A 151 10.64 0.25 -33.45
N LYS A 152 9.52 0.10 -34.16
CA LYS A 152 9.06 -1.18 -34.67
C LYS A 152 9.85 -1.57 -35.91
N LYS A 153 10.52 -2.71 -35.82
CA LYS A 153 11.26 -3.27 -36.99
C LYS A 153 10.31 -4.11 -37.83
N PRO A 154 10.51 -4.15 -39.18
CA PRO A 154 9.75 -5.05 -40.02
C PRO A 154 10.08 -6.53 -39.65
N ILE A 155 9.06 -7.37 -39.70
CA ILE A 155 9.22 -8.80 -39.42
C ILE A 155 9.98 -9.40 -40.59
N PRO A 156 11.13 -10.12 -40.38
CA PRO A 156 11.88 -10.74 -41.41
C PRO A 156 11.10 -11.91 -42.05
N LYS A 157 11.23 -12.10 -43.35
CA LYS A 157 10.53 -13.17 -44.07
C LYS A 157 10.96 -14.57 -43.59
N TYR A 158 12.22 -14.70 -43.19
CA TYR A 158 12.82 -15.93 -42.65
C TYR A 158 13.56 -15.57 -41.35
N PRO A 159 12.93 -15.75 -40.20
CA PRO A 159 13.56 -15.42 -38.92
C PRO A 159 14.56 -16.50 -38.52
N GLU A 160 15.80 -16.12 -38.24
CA GLU A 160 16.83 -17.06 -37.73
C GLU A 160 16.66 -17.33 -36.22
N ARG A 161 16.10 -16.35 -35.47
CA ARG A 161 15.86 -16.47 -34.05
C ARG A 161 14.46 -15.98 -33.70
N ILE A 162 13.76 -16.77 -32.88
CA ILE A 162 12.41 -16.45 -32.38
C ILE A 162 12.45 -16.39 -30.85
N GLY A 163 12.22 -15.22 -30.28
CA GLY A 163 12.07 -15.05 -28.84
C GLY A 163 10.64 -15.37 -28.40
N ILE A 164 10.47 -16.22 -27.40
CA ILE A 164 9.16 -16.58 -26.86
C ILE A 164 9.11 -16.19 -25.38
N VAL A 165 8.19 -15.28 -25.02
CA VAL A 165 7.95 -14.88 -23.64
C VAL A 165 6.68 -15.56 -23.14
N THR A 166 6.83 -16.64 -22.37
CA THR A 166 5.72 -17.42 -21.83
C THR A 166 6.15 -18.18 -20.56
N SER A 167 5.19 -18.84 -19.90
CA SER A 167 5.51 -19.76 -18.80
C SER A 167 6.33 -20.96 -19.31
N PRO A 168 7.45 -21.33 -18.66
CA PRO A 168 8.31 -22.42 -19.11
C PRO A 168 7.64 -23.81 -19.05
N THR A 169 6.56 -23.95 -18.26
CA THR A 169 5.83 -25.21 -18.08
C THR A 169 4.47 -25.24 -18.79
N GLY A 170 4.15 -24.20 -19.59
CA GLY A 170 2.86 -24.09 -20.27
C GLY A 170 2.74 -25.01 -21.47
N ALA A 171 1.54 -25.55 -21.79
CA ALA A 171 1.25 -26.33 -22.98
C ALA A 171 1.56 -25.53 -24.25
N ALA A 172 1.34 -24.22 -24.25
CA ALA A 172 1.58 -23.35 -25.40
C ALA A 172 3.03 -23.36 -25.90
N ILE A 173 4.03 -23.41 -25.00
CA ILE A 173 5.44 -23.46 -25.41
C ILE A 173 5.75 -24.79 -26.11
N GLN A 174 5.18 -25.89 -25.64
CA GLN A 174 5.39 -27.23 -26.26
C GLN A 174 4.77 -27.28 -27.65
N ASP A 175 3.59 -26.72 -27.85
CA ASP A 175 2.94 -26.64 -29.16
C ASP A 175 3.74 -25.81 -30.16
N ILE A 176 4.24 -24.64 -29.70
CA ILE A 176 5.08 -23.75 -30.52
C ILE A 176 6.36 -24.49 -30.94
N LEU A 177 7.06 -25.14 -30.00
CA LEU A 177 8.29 -25.88 -30.29
C LEU A 177 8.04 -27.06 -31.27
N ASN A 178 6.95 -27.80 -31.08
CA ASN A 178 6.55 -28.89 -31.95
C ASN A 178 6.24 -28.41 -33.38
N ILE A 179 5.54 -27.29 -33.52
CA ILE A 179 5.19 -26.72 -34.82
C ILE A 179 6.44 -26.17 -35.50
N LEU A 180 7.29 -25.43 -34.79
CA LEU A 180 8.55 -24.92 -35.36
C LEU A 180 9.48 -26.03 -35.77
N GLY A 181 9.66 -27.07 -34.96
CA GLY A 181 10.48 -28.23 -35.29
C GLY A 181 10.05 -28.95 -36.55
N ARG A 182 8.74 -28.98 -36.84
CA ARG A 182 8.22 -29.60 -38.08
C ARG A 182 8.25 -28.68 -39.29
N ARG A 183 7.96 -27.37 -39.10
CA ARG A 183 7.74 -26.46 -40.24
C ARG A 183 8.96 -25.58 -40.56
N PHE A 184 9.76 -25.26 -39.56
CA PHE A 184 10.91 -24.40 -39.72
C PHE A 184 12.04 -24.73 -38.73
N PRO A 185 12.70 -25.90 -38.91
CA PRO A 185 13.68 -26.42 -37.95
C PRO A 185 14.98 -25.59 -37.87
N TYR A 186 15.17 -24.64 -38.78
CA TYR A 186 16.37 -23.80 -38.84
C TYR A 186 16.30 -22.59 -37.88
N ALA A 187 15.14 -22.28 -37.33
CA ALA A 187 15.00 -21.16 -36.37
C ALA A 187 15.45 -21.57 -34.98
N GLY A 188 16.38 -20.81 -34.41
CA GLY A 188 16.71 -20.91 -32.99
C GLY A 188 15.59 -20.31 -32.14
N VAL A 189 15.17 -21.00 -31.06
CA VAL A 189 14.18 -20.53 -30.11
C VAL A 189 14.88 -20.13 -28.81
N THR A 190 14.58 -18.95 -28.28
CA THR A 190 15.11 -18.40 -27.01
C THR A 190 13.99 -17.88 -26.14
#